data_9843ab3f0711c764202ea68ec3387473
#
_entry.id   9843ab3f0711c764202ea68ec3387473
#
_cell.length_a   1.000
_cell.length_b   1.000
_cell.length_c   1.000
_cell.angle_alpha   90.00
_cell.angle_beta   90.00
_cell.angle_gamma   90.00
#
_symmetry.space_group_name_H-M   'P 1'
#
loop_
_entity.id
_entity.type
_entity.pdbx_description
1 polymer ?
#
loop_
_entity_poly.entity_id
_entity_poly.type
_entity_poly.pdbx_seq_one_letter_code
_entity_poly.pdbx_strand_id
1 'polypeptide(L)'
;MNTKISKTYITECFGDMAAPDGYAAIGKMRERLENLKECFRVSGLINSSLQLDEVLENIMTTSRSILGADACSLMLVDEKSDELVFEVAQGPVADMLKGGLRIRRGQGIAGSVHDSGEPLLIENAYEDARFNREFDRMTGYRTQTILCVPLKIKERVIGVSQVINKLDGSNFNEEDKETLSLLCAHAAIAVENARLHHEILRSQQIEQDMAFATSIQLSFLPQEMPKIEGLRFSAHYQPAREIGGDFYDFIPLDEDRIGILIGDVSGKGVASALFMARFTTAFRVLAIREQDPERLMRKANEIVCAQSCRGMFVTLLYMVLKKNCGDVVYVNAGHLPPIIWNGPEGRYATLRGIGGPPIGIVPDQHYPCAGMSLNPGDCILLSTDGLIEAKNDKGELFGWERIESCLSAGDSEVESAKSRISFALSQFVGECPQADDITLVLAGFEEK
;
A
#
# COMPACT_ATOMS: atom_id res chain seq x y z
N MET A 1 -1.57 -70.74 12.56
CA MET A 1 -3.03 -70.86 12.33
C MET A 1 -3.31 -70.27 10.95
N ASN A 2 -3.29 -71.12 9.93
CA ASN A 2 -3.43 -70.74 8.53
C ASN A 2 -4.90 -70.57 8.19
N THR A 3 -5.35 -69.36 7.96
CA THR A 3 -6.72 -69.13 7.47
C THR A 3 -6.71 -69.31 5.95
N LYS A 4 -7.19 -70.47 5.50
CA LYS A 4 -7.59 -70.75 4.12
C LYS A 4 -8.75 -69.80 3.82
N ILE A 5 -8.50 -68.68 3.16
CA ILE A 5 -9.54 -67.88 2.52
C ILE A 5 -10.06 -68.73 1.37
N SER A 6 -11.33 -69.11 1.47
CA SER A 6 -12.00 -69.99 0.52
C SER A 6 -12.03 -69.34 -0.87
N LYS A 7 -11.57 -70.09 -1.86
CA LYS A 7 -11.64 -69.74 -3.28
C LYS A 7 -13.06 -69.34 -3.77
N THR A 8 -14.07 -69.79 -3.04
CA THR A 8 -15.50 -69.51 -3.33
C THR A 8 -15.88 -68.05 -3.11
N TYR A 9 -15.30 -67.35 -2.11
CA TYR A 9 -15.61 -65.93 -1.88
C TYR A 9 -15.02 -64.98 -2.93
N ILE A 10 -13.93 -65.37 -3.56
CA ILE A 10 -13.30 -64.60 -4.64
C ILE A 10 -14.10 -64.71 -5.91
N THR A 11 -14.75 -65.89 -6.19
CA THR A 11 -15.53 -66.10 -7.38
C THR A 11 -16.91 -65.38 -7.35
N GLU A 12 -17.49 -65.18 -6.17
CA GLU A 12 -18.76 -64.47 -6.01
C GLU A 12 -18.64 -62.96 -6.08
N CYS A 13 -17.47 -62.38 -5.67
CA CYS A 13 -17.23 -60.95 -5.77
C CYS A 13 -16.62 -60.51 -7.14
N PHE A 14 -16.03 -61.44 -7.91
CA PHE A 14 -15.30 -61.17 -9.14
C PHE A 14 -15.73 -62.04 -10.34
N GLY A 15 -16.91 -62.64 -10.25
CA GLY A 15 -17.41 -63.66 -11.20
C GLY A 15 -17.54 -63.20 -12.66
N ASP A 16 -17.62 -61.90 -12.96
CA ASP A 16 -17.75 -61.36 -14.29
C ASP A 16 -16.49 -60.69 -14.85
N MET A 17 -15.39 -60.65 -14.07
CA MET A 17 -14.11 -60.04 -14.51
C MET A 17 -13.20 -60.92 -15.36
N ALA A 18 -13.59 -62.15 -15.67
CA ALA A 18 -12.81 -63.06 -16.51
C ALA A 18 -13.19 -63.00 -17.99
N ALA A 19 -14.11 -62.13 -18.41
CA ALA A 19 -14.39 -61.83 -19.81
C ALA A 19 -13.29 -60.89 -20.40
N PRO A 20 -13.00 -60.94 -21.69
CA PRO A 20 -12.06 -60.06 -22.34
C PRO A 20 -12.30 -58.56 -22.06
N ASP A 21 -13.56 -58.17 -21.84
CA ASP A 21 -14.00 -56.80 -21.50
C ASP A 21 -13.56 -56.40 -20.08
N GLY A 22 -13.47 -57.35 -19.12
CA GLY A 22 -13.02 -57.10 -17.76
C GLY A 22 -11.54 -56.72 -17.64
N TYR A 23 -10.67 -57.37 -18.44
CA TYR A 23 -9.27 -57.03 -18.50
C TYR A 23 -9.00 -55.70 -19.19
N ALA A 24 -9.78 -55.33 -20.19
CA ALA A 24 -9.73 -54.01 -20.84
C ALA A 24 -10.20 -52.89 -19.90
N ALA A 25 -11.22 -53.14 -19.07
CA ALA A 25 -11.71 -52.19 -18.03
C ALA A 25 -10.68 -51.98 -16.93
N ILE A 26 -10.00 -53.05 -16.46
CA ILE A 26 -8.93 -52.95 -15.46
C ILE A 26 -7.72 -52.23 -16.05
N GLY A 27 -7.35 -52.45 -17.31
CA GLY A 27 -6.31 -51.72 -18.00
C GLY A 27 -6.57 -50.22 -18.04
N LYS A 28 -7.77 -49.81 -18.49
CA LYS A 28 -8.22 -48.42 -18.48
C LYS A 28 -8.22 -47.77 -17.08
N MET A 29 -8.67 -48.53 -16.08
CA MET A 29 -8.71 -48.05 -14.70
C MET A 29 -7.31 -47.84 -14.12
N ARG A 30 -6.34 -48.67 -14.49
CA ARG A 30 -4.94 -48.58 -14.11
C ARG A 30 -4.27 -47.37 -14.79
N GLU A 31 -4.51 -47.17 -16.06
CA GLU A 31 -4.07 -46.01 -16.83
C GLU A 31 -4.62 -44.69 -16.26
N ARG A 32 -5.91 -44.67 -15.91
CA ARG A 32 -6.59 -43.53 -15.27
C ARG A 32 -5.99 -43.21 -13.89
N LEU A 33 -5.61 -44.25 -13.13
CA LEU A 33 -4.99 -44.11 -11.82
C LEU A 33 -3.55 -43.59 -11.90
N GLU A 34 -2.80 -43.99 -12.93
CA GLU A 34 -1.47 -43.45 -13.21
C GLU A 34 -1.52 -41.98 -13.67
N ASN A 35 -2.47 -41.63 -14.55
CA ASN A 35 -2.70 -40.25 -14.98
C ASN A 35 -3.08 -39.35 -13.79
N LEU A 36 -3.95 -39.82 -12.89
CA LEU A 36 -4.30 -39.13 -11.66
C LEU A 36 -3.08 -38.93 -10.73
N LYS A 37 -2.25 -39.95 -10.57
CA LYS A 37 -1.02 -39.83 -9.76
C LYS A 37 -0.06 -38.80 -10.36
N GLU A 38 0.07 -38.76 -11.66
CA GLU A 38 0.93 -37.78 -12.35
C GLU A 38 0.36 -36.36 -12.20
N CYS A 39 -0.96 -36.18 -12.27
CA CYS A 39 -1.62 -34.91 -11.96
C CYS A 39 -1.36 -34.47 -10.49
N PHE A 40 -1.45 -35.41 -9.52
CA PHE A 40 -1.13 -35.13 -8.12
C PHE A 40 0.35 -34.80 -7.89
N ARG A 41 1.27 -35.46 -8.63
CA ARG A 41 2.70 -35.17 -8.56
C ARG A 41 3.00 -33.74 -9.05
N VAL A 42 2.37 -33.31 -10.12
CA VAL A 42 2.45 -31.93 -10.63
C VAL A 42 1.88 -30.95 -9.60
N SER A 43 0.75 -31.26 -8.94
CA SER A 43 0.19 -30.44 -7.85
C SER A 43 1.15 -30.27 -6.66
N GLY A 44 1.94 -31.29 -6.33
CA GLY A 44 2.97 -31.22 -5.28
C GLY A 44 4.14 -30.32 -5.66
N LEU A 45 4.53 -30.30 -6.93
CA LEU A 45 5.60 -29.42 -7.46
C LEU A 45 5.16 -27.95 -7.53
N ILE A 46 3.88 -27.68 -7.80
CA ILE A 46 3.30 -26.33 -7.81
C ILE A 46 3.50 -25.61 -6.47
N ASN A 47 3.45 -26.33 -5.35
CA ASN A 47 3.62 -25.74 -4.01
C ASN A 47 5.10 -25.54 -3.62
N SER A 48 6.06 -26.07 -4.38
CA SER A 48 7.49 -26.06 -4.04
C SER A 48 8.33 -25.12 -4.92
N SER A 49 7.85 -24.71 -6.10
CA SER A 49 8.56 -23.79 -7.00
C SER A 49 7.99 -22.36 -6.88
N LEU A 50 8.89 -21.40 -6.61
CA LEU A 50 8.59 -19.95 -6.60
C LEU A 50 8.60 -19.34 -8.01
N GLN A 51 8.93 -20.11 -9.05
CA GLN A 51 9.03 -19.64 -10.44
C GLN A 51 7.80 -20.10 -11.23
N LEU A 52 6.88 -19.17 -11.47
CA LEU A 52 5.64 -19.45 -12.20
C LEU A 52 5.87 -20.09 -13.56
N ASP A 53 6.87 -19.60 -14.31
CA ASP A 53 7.19 -20.07 -15.65
C ASP A 53 7.53 -21.57 -15.68
N GLU A 54 8.35 -22.03 -14.73
CA GLU A 54 8.69 -23.47 -14.60
C GLU A 54 7.46 -24.33 -14.29
N VAL A 55 6.58 -23.81 -13.43
CA VAL A 55 5.33 -24.51 -13.06
C VAL A 55 4.43 -24.66 -14.28
N LEU A 56 4.21 -23.60 -15.04
CA LEU A 56 3.37 -23.60 -16.22
C LEU A 56 3.96 -24.47 -17.34
N GLU A 57 5.26 -24.39 -17.56
CA GLU A 57 5.98 -25.25 -18.52
C GLU A 57 5.81 -26.73 -18.16
N ASN A 58 5.96 -27.09 -16.89
CA ASN A 58 5.78 -28.47 -16.41
C ASN A 58 4.35 -28.97 -16.57
N ILE A 59 3.35 -28.13 -16.26
CA ILE A 59 1.94 -28.48 -16.47
C ILE A 59 1.68 -28.72 -17.95
N MET A 60 2.16 -27.86 -18.83
CA MET A 60 1.93 -28.00 -20.27
C MET A 60 2.67 -29.21 -20.87
N THR A 61 3.88 -29.47 -20.40
CA THR A 61 4.64 -30.70 -20.79
C THR A 61 3.87 -31.96 -20.38
N THR A 62 3.36 -31.97 -19.15
CA THR A 62 2.56 -33.08 -18.62
C THR A 62 1.24 -33.22 -19.39
N SER A 63 0.53 -32.11 -19.65
CA SER A 63 -0.69 -32.10 -20.46
C SER A 63 -0.48 -32.68 -21.86
N ARG A 64 0.57 -32.22 -22.53
CA ARG A 64 0.96 -32.72 -23.88
C ARG A 64 1.26 -34.20 -23.87
N SER A 65 1.99 -34.68 -22.86
CA SER A 65 2.39 -36.08 -22.74
C SER A 65 1.21 -37.00 -22.44
N ILE A 66 0.39 -36.67 -21.44
CA ILE A 66 -0.77 -37.51 -21.02
C ILE A 66 -1.81 -37.59 -22.14
N LEU A 67 -2.08 -36.47 -22.82
CA LEU A 67 -3.08 -36.38 -23.86
C LEU A 67 -2.57 -36.87 -25.24
N GLY A 68 -1.28 -37.20 -25.34
CA GLY A 68 -0.63 -37.60 -26.60
C GLY A 68 -0.76 -36.51 -27.67
N ALA A 69 -0.68 -35.23 -27.29
CA ALA A 69 -0.85 -34.11 -28.22
C ALA A 69 0.45 -33.74 -28.92
N ASP A 70 0.36 -33.33 -30.20
CA ASP A 70 1.50 -32.89 -30.99
C ASP A 70 1.99 -31.48 -30.57
N ALA A 71 1.05 -30.58 -30.26
CA ALA A 71 1.36 -29.26 -29.78
C ALA A 71 0.42 -28.84 -28.61
N CYS A 72 0.91 -27.94 -27.76
CA CYS A 72 0.09 -27.32 -26.72
C CYS A 72 0.50 -25.87 -26.49
N SER A 73 -0.41 -25.07 -25.98
CA SER A 73 -0.13 -23.72 -25.55
C SER A 73 -1.00 -23.30 -24.38
N LEU A 74 -0.47 -22.40 -23.53
CA LEU A 74 -1.15 -21.75 -22.46
C LEU A 74 -1.04 -20.24 -22.64
N MET A 75 -2.16 -19.58 -22.58
CA MET A 75 -2.27 -18.13 -22.70
C MET A 75 -2.88 -17.56 -21.43
N LEU A 76 -2.38 -16.44 -20.95
CA LEU A 76 -2.94 -15.70 -19.82
C LEU A 76 -3.61 -14.42 -20.29
N VAL A 77 -4.64 -13.98 -19.56
CA VAL A 77 -5.34 -12.72 -19.81
C VAL A 77 -4.50 -11.56 -19.30
N ASP A 78 -4.14 -10.64 -20.19
CA ASP A 78 -3.59 -9.33 -19.81
C ASP A 78 -4.74 -8.45 -19.26
N GLU A 79 -4.73 -8.18 -17.96
CA GLU A 79 -5.80 -7.43 -17.28
C GLU A 79 -6.03 -6.00 -17.82
N LYS A 80 -5.03 -5.41 -18.48
CA LYS A 80 -5.16 -4.05 -19.03
C LYS A 80 -5.85 -4.00 -20.36
N SER A 81 -5.60 -5.00 -21.21
CA SER A 81 -6.14 -5.04 -22.58
C SER A 81 -7.26 -6.04 -22.77
N ASP A 82 -7.53 -6.93 -21.80
CA ASP A 82 -8.46 -8.07 -21.88
C ASP A 82 -8.16 -8.99 -23.07
N GLU A 83 -6.86 -9.11 -23.43
CA GLU A 83 -6.39 -9.96 -24.50
C GLU A 83 -5.61 -11.15 -23.93
N LEU A 84 -5.66 -12.29 -24.64
CA LEU A 84 -4.84 -13.45 -24.32
C LEU A 84 -3.42 -13.26 -24.88
N VAL A 85 -2.43 -13.50 -24.03
CA VAL A 85 -0.99 -13.46 -24.36
C VAL A 85 -0.42 -14.85 -24.17
N PHE A 86 0.40 -15.32 -25.12
CA PHE A 86 1.05 -16.62 -25.03
C PHE A 86 2.13 -16.59 -23.93
N GLU A 87 1.98 -17.46 -22.95
CA GLU A 87 2.94 -17.67 -21.87
C GLU A 87 3.78 -18.90 -22.11
N VAL A 88 3.14 -20.02 -22.42
CA VAL A 88 3.81 -21.28 -22.77
C VAL A 88 3.32 -21.75 -24.13
N ALA A 89 4.24 -22.18 -24.99
CA ALA A 89 3.94 -22.86 -26.24
C ALA A 89 4.97 -24.01 -26.47
N GLN A 90 4.47 -25.18 -26.82
CA GLN A 90 5.31 -26.37 -27.11
C GLN A 90 4.79 -27.06 -28.36
N GLY A 91 5.71 -27.57 -29.16
CA GLY A 91 5.43 -28.23 -30.43
C GLY A 91 6.19 -27.62 -31.59
N PRO A 92 5.91 -28.04 -32.84
CA PRO A 92 6.69 -27.67 -34.02
C PRO A 92 6.80 -26.17 -34.32
N VAL A 93 5.85 -25.37 -33.87
CA VAL A 93 5.77 -23.91 -34.18
C VAL A 93 5.84 -23.04 -32.92
N ALA A 94 6.25 -23.59 -31.79
CA ALA A 94 6.27 -22.91 -30.49
C ALA A 94 7.02 -21.57 -30.49
N ASP A 95 8.18 -21.52 -31.12
CA ASP A 95 9.05 -20.33 -31.15
C ASP A 95 8.40 -19.16 -31.92
N MET A 96 7.52 -19.46 -32.89
CA MET A 96 6.80 -18.42 -33.64
C MET A 96 5.67 -17.79 -32.81
N LEU A 97 5.13 -18.50 -31.82
CA LEU A 97 4.02 -18.06 -30.99
C LEU A 97 4.50 -17.21 -29.80
N LYS A 98 5.69 -17.45 -29.28
CA LYS A 98 6.32 -16.68 -28.17
C LYS A 98 6.67 -15.23 -28.55
N GLY A 99 6.45 -14.81 -29.78
CA GLY A 99 6.81 -13.48 -30.32
C GLY A 99 5.86 -12.32 -29.98
N GLY A 100 5.05 -12.41 -28.91
CA GLY A 100 4.17 -11.30 -28.50
C GLY A 100 2.81 -11.26 -29.20
N LEU A 101 2.39 -12.40 -29.77
CA LEU A 101 1.09 -12.55 -30.39
C LEU A 101 -0.04 -12.40 -29.34
N ARG A 102 -1.05 -11.60 -29.66
CA ARG A 102 -2.21 -11.33 -28.79
C ARG A 102 -3.48 -11.79 -29.48
N ILE A 103 -4.41 -12.34 -28.69
CA ILE A 103 -5.72 -12.82 -29.18
C ILE A 103 -6.80 -12.06 -28.40
N ARG A 104 -7.67 -11.40 -29.15
CA ARG A 104 -8.79 -10.66 -28.54
C ARG A 104 -9.85 -11.60 -28.02
N ARG A 105 -10.58 -11.17 -27.02
CA ARG A 105 -11.76 -11.84 -26.49
C ARG A 105 -12.75 -12.10 -27.64
N GLY A 106 -13.27 -13.34 -27.73
CA GLY A 106 -14.14 -13.77 -28.83
C GLY A 106 -13.44 -14.09 -30.16
N GLN A 107 -12.13 -13.82 -30.28
CA GLN A 107 -11.37 -14.07 -31.52
C GLN A 107 -10.81 -15.49 -31.56
N GLY A 108 -11.15 -16.25 -32.58
CA GLY A 108 -10.66 -17.62 -32.75
C GLY A 108 -11.23 -18.60 -31.71
N ILE A 109 -10.65 -19.80 -31.63
CA ILE A 109 -11.08 -20.82 -30.66
C ILE A 109 -10.72 -20.37 -29.24
N ALA A 110 -9.50 -19.96 -28.98
CA ALA A 110 -9.03 -19.54 -27.66
C ALA A 110 -9.79 -18.31 -27.15
N GLY A 111 -9.98 -17.28 -27.99
CA GLY A 111 -10.77 -16.10 -27.62
C GLY A 111 -12.24 -16.40 -27.35
N SER A 112 -12.82 -17.40 -28.04
CA SER A 112 -14.18 -17.86 -27.77
C SER A 112 -14.30 -18.57 -26.43
N VAL A 113 -13.30 -19.36 -26.03
CA VAL A 113 -13.23 -19.99 -24.71
C VAL A 113 -13.00 -18.94 -23.64
N HIS A 114 -12.20 -17.91 -23.90
CA HIS A 114 -12.03 -16.76 -23.01
C HIS A 114 -13.37 -16.03 -22.79
N ASP A 115 -14.16 -15.84 -23.84
CA ASP A 115 -15.44 -15.12 -23.76
C ASP A 115 -16.54 -15.91 -23.05
N SER A 116 -16.71 -17.20 -23.44
CA SER A 116 -17.77 -18.06 -22.91
C SER A 116 -17.41 -18.66 -21.54
N GLY A 117 -16.12 -18.86 -21.28
CA GLY A 117 -15.63 -19.63 -20.13
C GLY A 117 -15.95 -21.14 -20.25
N GLU A 118 -16.37 -21.63 -21.39
CA GLU A 118 -16.71 -23.04 -21.60
C GLU A 118 -15.65 -23.76 -22.46
N PRO A 119 -15.27 -25.00 -22.10
CA PRO A 119 -14.34 -25.80 -22.91
C PRO A 119 -14.89 -26.07 -24.29
N LEU A 120 -14.01 -26.11 -25.30
CA LEU A 120 -14.34 -26.47 -26.67
C LEU A 120 -13.53 -27.68 -27.12
N LEU A 121 -14.26 -28.65 -27.68
CA LEU A 121 -13.73 -29.86 -28.31
C LEU A 121 -14.03 -29.78 -29.80
N ILE A 122 -13.00 -29.68 -30.63
CA ILE A 122 -13.13 -29.48 -32.09
C ILE A 122 -12.54 -30.68 -32.81
N GLU A 123 -13.37 -31.44 -33.49
CA GLU A 123 -12.95 -32.64 -34.23
C GLU A 123 -12.31 -32.32 -35.58
N ASN A 124 -12.73 -31.22 -36.22
CA ASN A 124 -12.14 -30.72 -37.46
C ASN A 124 -12.05 -29.19 -37.42
N ALA A 125 -10.83 -28.67 -37.19
CA ALA A 125 -10.61 -27.24 -37.08
C ALA A 125 -11.04 -26.44 -38.34
N TYR A 126 -10.89 -27.04 -39.51
CA TYR A 126 -11.21 -26.37 -40.78
C TYR A 126 -12.71 -26.24 -41.05
N GLU A 127 -13.52 -27.03 -40.35
CA GLU A 127 -14.99 -26.95 -40.42
C GLU A 127 -15.60 -26.00 -39.38
N ASP A 128 -14.84 -25.63 -38.35
CA ASP A 128 -15.27 -24.67 -37.33
C ASP A 128 -15.12 -23.22 -37.83
N ALA A 129 -16.20 -22.47 -37.83
CA ALA A 129 -16.23 -21.09 -38.31
C ALA A 129 -15.37 -20.12 -37.47
N ARG A 130 -15.05 -20.49 -36.24
CA ARG A 130 -14.21 -19.69 -35.31
C ARG A 130 -12.70 -19.88 -35.60
N PHE A 131 -12.33 -20.95 -36.29
CA PHE A 131 -10.92 -21.29 -36.54
C PHE A 131 -10.25 -20.27 -37.48
N ASN A 132 -9.16 -19.66 -37.01
CA ASN A 132 -8.39 -18.74 -37.84
C ASN A 132 -7.31 -19.49 -38.65
N ARG A 133 -7.60 -19.72 -39.95
CA ARG A 133 -6.68 -20.42 -40.87
C ARG A 133 -5.41 -19.65 -41.20
N GLU A 134 -5.31 -18.37 -40.86
CA GLU A 134 -4.08 -17.59 -41.12
C GLU A 134 -2.90 -18.12 -40.33
N PHE A 135 -3.14 -18.62 -39.11
CA PHE A 135 -2.09 -19.23 -38.30
C PHE A 135 -1.44 -20.41 -39.01
N ASP A 136 -2.23 -21.32 -39.52
CA ASP A 136 -1.73 -22.46 -40.25
C ASP A 136 -0.98 -22.05 -41.54
N ARG A 137 -1.45 -21.00 -42.22
CA ARG A 137 -0.78 -20.45 -43.41
C ARG A 137 0.59 -19.82 -43.09
N MET A 138 0.68 -19.10 -41.99
CA MET A 138 1.90 -18.41 -41.55
C MET A 138 2.95 -19.39 -41.04
N THR A 139 2.52 -20.42 -40.31
CA THR A 139 3.42 -21.38 -39.64
C THR A 139 3.75 -22.62 -40.50
N GLY A 140 2.96 -22.90 -41.53
CA GLY A 140 3.00 -24.15 -42.28
C GLY A 140 2.51 -25.36 -41.49
N TYR A 141 2.03 -25.20 -40.29
CA TYR A 141 1.46 -26.24 -39.43
C TYR A 141 0.00 -26.49 -39.82
N ARG A 142 -0.40 -27.76 -39.83
CA ARG A 142 -1.80 -28.11 -40.12
C ARG A 142 -2.54 -28.54 -38.87
N THR A 143 -3.41 -27.68 -38.40
CA THR A 143 -4.31 -27.96 -37.28
C THR A 143 -5.47 -28.83 -37.74
N GLN A 144 -5.68 -29.99 -37.11
CA GLN A 144 -6.81 -30.87 -37.37
C GLN A 144 -7.80 -30.88 -36.23
N THR A 145 -7.36 -31.30 -35.02
CA THR A 145 -8.19 -31.40 -33.84
C THR A 145 -7.71 -30.43 -32.77
N ILE A 146 -8.62 -29.83 -32.03
CA ILE A 146 -8.30 -28.90 -30.93
C ILE A 146 -9.13 -29.27 -29.71
N LEU A 147 -8.49 -29.33 -28.55
CA LEU A 147 -9.16 -29.25 -27.27
C LEU A 147 -8.69 -27.98 -26.57
N CYS A 148 -9.62 -27.10 -26.26
CA CYS A 148 -9.36 -25.78 -25.66
C CYS A 148 -10.15 -25.63 -24.37
N VAL A 149 -9.46 -25.30 -23.26
CA VAL A 149 -10.02 -25.30 -21.90
C VAL A 149 -9.66 -23.99 -21.21
N PRO A 150 -10.62 -23.33 -20.49
CA PRO A 150 -10.31 -22.13 -19.74
C PRO A 150 -9.57 -22.44 -18.44
N LEU A 151 -8.68 -21.55 -18.06
CA LEU A 151 -8.15 -21.46 -16.70
C LEU A 151 -9.08 -20.53 -15.91
N LYS A 152 -9.74 -21.06 -14.87
CA LYS A 152 -10.73 -20.31 -14.09
C LYS A 152 -10.33 -20.20 -12.62
N ILE A 153 -10.54 -19.04 -12.05
CA ILE A 153 -10.61 -18.81 -10.60
C ILE A 153 -12.05 -18.37 -10.30
N LYS A 154 -12.81 -19.24 -9.64
CA LYS A 154 -14.26 -19.09 -9.47
C LYS A 154 -14.93 -18.92 -10.85
N GLU A 155 -15.58 -17.79 -11.08
CA GLU A 155 -16.26 -17.50 -12.34
C GLU A 155 -15.40 -16.71 -13.36
N ARG A 156 -14.20 -16.25 -12.95
CA ARG A 156 -13.33 -15.45 -13.81
C ARG A 156 -12.37 -16.33 -14.59
N VAL A 157 -12.35 -16.17 -15.91
CA VAL A 157 -11.33 -16.75 -16.79
C VAL A 157 -10.07 -15.91 -16.69
N ILE A 158 -8.96 -16.51 -16.28
CA ILE A 158 -7.64 -15.88 -16.16
C ILE A 158 -6.67 -16.31 -17.26
N GLY A 159 -7.07 -17.29 -18.06
CA GLY A 159 -6.28 -17.80 -19.16
C GLY A 159 -7.01 -18.89 -19.91
N VAL A 160 -6.35 -19.40 -20.95
CA VAL A 160 -6.85 -20.48 -21.79
C VAL A 160 -5.71 -21.41 -22.13
N SER A 161 -5.92 -22.70 -22.01
CA SER A 161 -4.99 -23.73 -22.50
C SER A 161 -5.58 -24.47 -23.68
N GLN A 162 -4.78 -24.79 -24.67
CA GLN A 162 -5.19 -25.61 -25.79
C GLN A 162 -4.15 -26.69 -26.10
N VAL A 163 -4.64 -27.85 -26.49
CA VAL A 163 -3.84 -28.94 -27.07
C VAL A 163 -4.33 -29.22 -28.48
N ILE A 164 -3.40 -29.55 -29.39
CA ILE A 164 -3.64 -29.61 -30.83
C ILE A 164 -3.11 -30.92 -31.35
N ASN A 165 -3.90 -31.61 -32.18
CA ASN A 165 -3.60 -32.85 -32.88
C ASN A 165 -3.12 -33.98 -31.95
N LYS A 166 -3.85 -35.09 -31.90
CA LYS A 166 -3.37 -36.31 -31.25
C LYS A 166 -2.33 -37.03 -32.15
N LEU A 167 -1.26 -37.49 -31.52
CA LEU A 167 -0.14 -38.19 -32.21
C LEU A 167 -0.59 -39.48 -32.85
N ASP A 168 -1.62 -40.16 -32.34
CA ASP A 168 -2.20 -41.38 -32.88
C ASP A 168 -3.21 -41.13 -34.03
N GLY A 169 -3.48 -39.85 -34.33
CA GLY A 169 -4.44 -39.46 -35.37
C GLY A 169 -5.89 -39.55 -34.97
N SER A 170 -6.20 -39.89 -33.71
CA SER A 170 -7.60 -39.89 -33.19
C SER A 170 -8.05 -38.49 -32.79
N ASN A 171 -9.33 -38.30 -32.54
CA ASN A 171 -9.89 -37.05 -32.02
C ASN A 171 -9.71 -37.03 -30.49
N PHE A 172 -9.64 -35.81 -29.92
CA PHE A 172 -9.81 -35.62 -28.48
C PHE A 172 -11.26 -35.98 -28.07
N ASN A 173 -11.44 -36.45 -26.83
CA ASN A 173 -12.70 -36.91 -26.30
C ASN A 173 -13.04 -36.25 -24.94
N GLU A 174 -14.18 -36.61 -24.36
CA GLU A 174 -14.63 -36.04 -23.07
C GLU A 174 -13.65 -36.37 -21.91
N GLU A 175 -13.00 -37.53 -21.93
CA GLU A 175 -11.98 -37.91 -20.92
C GLU A 175 -10.72 -37.04 -21.02
N ASP A 176 -10.29 -36.73 -22.23
CA ASP A 176 -9.21 -35.77 -22.51
C ASP A 176 -9.58 -34.37 -21.99
N LYS A 177 -10.85 -33.95 -22.18
CA LYS A 177 -11.37 -32.67 -21.71
C LYS A 177 -11.38 -32.59 -20.18
N GLU A 178 -11.82 -33.64 -19.49
CA GLU A 178 -11.78 -33.71 -18.02
C GLU A 178 -10.33 -33.62 -17.51
N THR A 179 -9.41 -34.34 -18.14
CA THR A 179 -7.98 -34.36 -17.78
C THR A 179 -7.34 -32.98 -17.96
N LEU A 180 -7.54 -32.35 -19.10
CA LEU A 180 -7.00 -31.00 -19.36
C LEU A 180 -7.62 -29.96 -18.41
N SER A 181 -8.94 -30.07 -18.15
CA SER A 181 -9.62 -29.18 -17.23
C SER A 181 -9.06 -29.26 -15.81
N LEU A 182 -8.74 -30.47 -15.32
CA LEU A 182 -8.10 -30.65 -14.04
C LEU A 182 -6.71 -30.01 -13.98
N LEU A 183 -5.89 -30.21 -15.01
CA LEU A 183 -4.56 -29.60 -15.10
C LEU A 183 -4.63 -28.08 -15.20
N CYS A 184 -5.60 -27.55 -15.95
CA CYS A 184 -5.88 -26.10 -16.03
C CYS A 184 -6.33 -25.50 -14.70
N ALA A 185 -7.11 -26.25 -13.91
CA ALA A 185 -7.51 -25.79 -12.56
C ALA A 185 -6.26 -25.63 -11.65
N HIS A 186 -5.32 -26.57 -11.72
CA HIS A 186 -4.06 -26.45 -10.98
C HIS A 186 -3.19 -25.29 -11.49
N ALA A 187 -3.10 -25.12 -12.82
CA ALA A 187 -2.41 -23.98 -13.41
C ALA A 187 -3.01 -22.65 -12.95
N ALA A 188 -4.34 -22.55 -12.92
CA ALA A 188 -5.03 -21.35 -12.46
C ALA A 188 -4.67 -21.01 -11.01
N ILE A 189 -4.65 -22.00 -10.12
CA ILE A 189 -4.25 -21.81 -8.73
C ILE A 189 -2.79 -21.32 -8.64
N ALA A 190 -1.87 -21.90 -9.42
CA ALA A 190 -0.47 -21.49 -9.44
C ALA A 190 -0.30 -20.03 -9.87
N VAL A 191 -0.98 -19.63 -10.94
CA VAL A 191 -0.98 -18.25 -11.45
C VAL A 191 -1.49 -17.28 -10.40
N GLU A 192 -2.62 -17.58 -9.76
CA GLU A 192 -3.21 -16.70 -8.74
C GLU A 192 -2.33 -16.60 -7.49
N ASN A 193 -1.75 -17.70 -7.03
CA ASN A 193 -0.81 -17.69 -5.91
C ASN A 193 0.42 -16.83 -6.19
N ALA A 194 1.03 -16.97 -7.39
CA ALA A 194 2.17 -16.17 -7.78
C ALA A 194 1.81 -14.68 -7.86
N ARG A 195 0.63 -14.33 -8.38
CA ARG A 195 0.13 -12.96 -8.43
C ARG A 195 -0.06 -12.37 -7.04
N LEU A 196 -0.77 -13.08 -6.15
CA LEU A 196 -1.00 -12.64 -4.78
C LEU A 196 0.32 -12.47 -4.01
N HIS A 197 1.26 -13.39 -4.21
CA HIS A 197 2.59 -13.27 -3.59
C HIS A 197 3.34 -12.02 -4.06
N HIS A 198 3.29 -11.72 -5.36
CA HIS A 198 3.89 -10.49 -5.91
C HIS A 198 3.25 -9.22 -5.35
N GLU A 199 1.93 -9.19 -5.21
CA GLU A 199 1.19 -8.07 -4.59
C GLU A 199 1.59 -7.87 -3.13
N ILE A 200 1.71 -8.96 -2.35
CA ILE A 200 2.14 -8.92 -0.94
C ILE A 200 3.57 -8.35 -0.84
N LEU A 201 4.52 -8.86 -1.63
CA LEU A 201 5.90 -8.38 -1.62
C LEU A 201 5.98 -6.88 -1.98
N ARG A 202 5.20 -6.44 -2.96
CA ARG A 202 5.13 -5.03 -3.36
C ARG A 202 4.57 -4.15 -2.23
N SER A 203 3.52 -4.61 -1.55
CA SER A 203 2.95 -3.90 -0.41
C SER A 203 3.96 -3.78 0.74
N GLN A 204 4.63 -4.87 1.08
CA GLN A 204 5.68 -4.88 2.11
C GLN A 204 6.84 -3.93 1.78
N GLN A 205 7.25 -3.88 0.52
CA GLN A 205 8.30 -2.95 0.08
C GLN A 205 7.87 -1.49 0.28
N ILE A 206 6.63 -1.16 -0.11
CA ILE A 206 6.07 0.19 0.09
C ILE A 206 6.01 0.55 1.59
N GLU A 207 5.57 -0.38 2.44
CA GLU A 207 5.52 -0.17 3.89
C GLU A 207 6.92 0.08 4.48
N GLN A 208 7.94 -0.68 4.04
CA GLN A 208 9.33 -0.47 4.47
C GLN A 208 9.88 0.88 4.00
N ASP A 209 9.64 1.25 2.75
CA ASP A 209 10.07 2.55 2.21
C ASP A 209 9.39 3.71 2.96
N MET A 210 8.10 3.57 3.34
CA MET A 210 7.39 4.56 4.15
C MET A 210 7.93 4.64 5.57
N ALA A 211 8.18 3.53 6.24
CA ALA A 211 8.78 3.51 7.58
C ALA A 211 10.17 4.18 7.60
N PHE A 212 10.96 3.96 6.55
CA PHE A 212 12.25 4.63 6.39
C PHE A 212 12.08 6.15 6.17
N ALA A 213 11.14 6.57 5.32
CA ALA A 213 10.83 7.99 5.10
C ALA A 213 10.37 8.67 6.41
N THR A 214 9.55 7.99 7.23
CA THR A 214 9.14 8.46 8.57
C THR A 214 10.34 8.69 9.47
N SER A 215 11.29 7.75 9.53
CA SER A 215 12.49 7.90 10.36
C SER A 215 13.36 9.10 9.96
N ILE A 216 13.48 9.34 8.64
CA ILE A 216 14.17 10.52 8.11
C ILE A 216 13.40 11.79 8.50
N GLN A 217 12.09 11.83 8.32
CA GLN A 217 11.28 12.99 8.67
C GLN A 217 11.40 13.36 10.15
N LEU A 218 11.27 12.39 11.04
CA LEU A 218 11.40 12.60 12.47
C LEU A 218 12.79 13.15 12.85
N SER A 219 13.83 12.90 12.06
CA SER A 219 15.16 13.45 12.28
C SER A 219 15.25 14.98 12.04
N PHE A 220 14.30 15.57 11.33
CA PHE A 220 14.20 17.03 11.18
C PHE A 220 13.56 17.72 12.38
N LEU A 221 12.82 16.97 13.21
CA LEU A 221 12.26 17.49 14.45
C LEU A 221 13.30 17.42 15.58
N PRO A 222 13.22 18.30 16.60
CA PRO A 222 14.11 18.27 17.74
C PRO A 222 14.07 16.91 18.45
N GLN A 223 15.23 16.27 18.55
CA GLN A 223 15.35 14.96 19.23
C GLN A 223 15.44 15.11 20.75
N GLU A 224 15.92 16.27 21.21
CA GLU A 224 16.04 16.60 22.63
C GLU A 224 15.48 18.00 22.88
N MET A 225 14.80 18.17 24.02
CA MET A 225 14.34 19.49 24.45
C MET A 225 15.53 20.34 24.91
N PRO A 226 15.56 21.64 24.53
CA PRO A 226 16.63 22.53 24.96
C PRO A 226 16.68 22.64 26.49
N LYS A 227 17.88 22.56 27.05
CA LYS A 227 18.12 22.76 28.49
C LYS A 227 18.59 24.18 28.70
N ILE A 228 17.70 25.06 29.09
CA ILE A 228 17.97 26.49 29.30
C ILE A 228 17.54 26.86 30.70
N GLU A 229 18.39 27.54 31.44
CA GLU A 229 18.12 28.01 32.80
C GLU A 229 16.92 28.98 32.78
N GLY A 230 15.91 28.77 33.63
CA GLY A 230 14.70 29.58 33.71
C GLY A 230 13.63 29.27 32.65
N LEU A 231 13.91 28.33 31.75
CA LEU A 231 12.93 27.88 30.73
C LEU A 231 12.75 26.37 30.75
N ARG A 232 11.52 25.93 30.61
CA ARG A 232 11.18 24.50 30.43
C ARG A 232 10.41 24.31 29.13
N PHE A 233 10.73 23.24 28.43
CA PHE A 233 10.07 22.90 27.17
C PHE A 233 9.58 21.47 27.19
N SER A 234 8.42 21.27 26.58
CA SER A 234 7.89 19.94 26.29
C SER A 234 7.17 19.97 24.95
N ALA A 235 7.21 18.88 24.23
CA ALA A 235 6.53 18.76 22.95
C ALA A 235 5.93 17.36 22.77
N HIS A 236 4.88 17.30 21.97
CA HIS A 236 4.28 16.07 21.51
C HIS A 236 4.02 16.20 20.01
N TYR A 237 4.39 15.17 19.27
CA TYR A 237 4.17 15.07 17.82
C TYR A 237 3.60 13.69 17.50
N GLN A 238 2.49 13.65 16.80
CA GLN A 238 1.84 12.41 16.36
C GLN A 238 1.28 12.63 14.96
N PRO A 239 1.88 12.04 13.93
CA PRO A 239 1.35 12.14 12.57
C PRO A 239 0.07 11.31 12.43
N ALA A 240 -0.84 11.77 11.56
CA ALA A 240 -2.08 11.05 11.25
C ALA A 240 -1.87 9.85 10.32
N ARG A 241 -0.79 9.87 9.58
CA ARG A 241 -0.35 8.81 8.67
C ARG A 241 1.10 8.45 9.00
N GLU A 242 1.72 7.66 8.15
CA GLU A 242 3.14 7.32 8.30
C GLU A 242 4.04 8.55 8.36
N ILE A 243 3.70 9.59 7.57
CA ILE A 243 4.42 10.87 7.52
C ILE A 243 3.45 12.04 7.51
N GLY A 244 3.81 13.14 8.23
CA GLY A 244 2.97 14.31 8.43
C GLY A 244 3.49 15.59 7.77
N GLY A 245 2.64 16.63 7.77
CA GLY A 245 2.98 17.99 7.33
C GLY A 245 3.40 18.92 8.46
N ASP A 246 3.00 18.59 9.68
CA ASP A 246 3.29 19.33 10.90
C ASP A 246 4.77 19.32 11.26
N PHE A 247 5.19 20.42 11.90
CA PHE A 247 6.56 20.51 12.42
C PHE A 247 6.65 21.51 13.58
N TYR A 248 7.67 21.33 14.38
CA TYR A 248 8.11 22.31 15.37
C TYR A 248 9.62 22.32 15.46
N ASP A 249 10.19 23.42 15.96
CA ASP A 249 11.64 23.55 16.16
C ASP A 249 11.98 24.49 17.32
N PHE A 250 13.14 24.23 17.92
CA PHE A 250 13.76 25.11 18.90
C PHE A 250 15.09 25.59 18.34
N ILE A 251 15.20 26.89 18.04
CA ILE A 251 16.33 27.48 17.32
C ILE A 251 17.12 28.38 18.30
N PRO A 252 18.28 27.95 18.81
CA PRO A 252 19.16 28.86 19.55
C PRO A 252 19.61 30.01 18.66
N LEU A 253 19.28 31.24 19.02
CA LEU A 253 19.62 32.44 18.23
C LEU A 253 20.93 33.04 18.71
N ASP A 254 21.11 33.12 20.01
CA ASP A 254 22.33 33.59 20.70
C ASP A 254 22.37 33.08 22.16
N GLU A 255 23.26 33.66 23.00
CA GLU A 255 23.37 33.27 24.40
C GLU A 255 22.11 33.52 25.24
N ASP A 256 21.29 34.52 24.85
CA ASP A 256 20.12 34.99 25.62
C ASP A 256 18.77 34.71 25.00
N ARG A 257 18.72 34.26 23.73
CA ARG A 257 17.44 34.10 22.99
C ARG A 257 17.30 32.74 22.36
N ILE A 258 16.08 32.24 22.38
CA ILE A 258 15.67 31.03 21.67
C ILE A 258 14.43 31.32 20.82
N GLY A 259 14.46 30.87 19.57
CA GLY A 259 13.30 30.84 18.69
C GLY A 259 12.52 29.54 18.89
N ILE A 260 11.22 29.62 18.95
CA ILE A 260 10.29 28.48 18.89
C ILE A 260 9.49 28.62 17.61
N LEU A 261 9.45 27.55 16.86
CA LEU A 261 8.73 27.46 15.58
C LEU A 261 7.70 26.34 15.68
N ILE A 262 6.48 26.59 15.21
CA ILE A 262 5.45 25.58 14.96
C ILE A 262 4.74 25.91 13.66
N GLY A 263 4.40 24.92 12.89
CA GLY A 263 3.68 25.11 11.64
C GLY A 263 3.12 23.82 11.07
N ASP A 264 2.23 24.00 10.10
CA ASP A 264 1.63 22.94 9.33
C ASP A 264 1.70 23.27 7.82
N VAL A 265 2.10 22.29 7.03
CA VAL A 265 2.19 22.36 5.57
C VAL A 265 0.89 21.85 4.96
N SER A 266 0.24 22.66 4.16
CA SER A 266 -0.99 22.29 3.46
C SER A 266 -0.84 21.00 2.65
N GLY A 267 -1.83 20.09 2.81
CA GLY A 267 -1.83 18.77 2.16
C GLY A 267 -1.32 17.68 3.09
N LYS A 268 -1.30 16.42 2.61
CA LYS A 268 -0.96 15.25 3.44
C LYS A 268 -0.01 14.30 2.70
N GLY A 269 0.75 13.55 3.47
CA GLY A 269 1.62 12.50 2.96
C GLY A 269 2.99 12.99 2.49
N VAL A 270 3.60 12.27 1.56
CA VAL A 270 5.01 12.47 1.14
C VAL A 270 5.31 13.90 0.67
N ALA A 271 4.37 14.53 -0.04
CA ALA A 271 4.58 15.87 -0.59
C ALA A 271 4.69 16.93 0.51
N SER A 272 3.78 16.92 1.51
CA SER A 272 3.82 17.84 2.66
C SER A 272 5.06 17.59 3.52
N ALA A 273 5.42 16.33 3.77
CA ALA A 273 6.60 15.97 4.54
C ALA A 273 7.93 16.45 3.90
N LEU A 274 8.09 16.29 2.59
CA LEU A 274 9.27 16.77 1.87
C LEU A 274 9.32 18.31 1.86
N PHE A 275 8.17 18.96 1.72
CA PHE A 275 8.09 20.41 1.79
C PHE A 275 8.45 20.90 3.19
N MET A 276 7.91 20.28 4.24
CA MET A 276 8.22 20.54 5.64
C MET A 276 9.72 20.45 5.93
N ALA A 277 10.38 19.36 5.54
CA ALA A 277 11.80 19.15 5.75
C ALA A 277 12.66 20.25 5.11
N ARG A 278 12.32 20.62 3.86
CA ARG A 278 12.97 21.72 3.14
C ARG A 278 12.73 23.06 3.80
N PHE A 279 11.47 23.34 4.17
CA PHE A 279 11.08 24.60 4.80
C PHE A 279 11.75 24.80 6.16
N THR A 280 11.65 23.79 7.03
CA THR A 280 12.23 23.83 8.39
C THR A 280 13.74 24.08 8.36
N THR A 281 14.45 23.37 7.45
CA THR A 281 15.90 23.57 7.27
C THR A 281 16.23 24.98 6.80
N ALA A 282 15.52 25.49 5.80
CA ALA A 282 15.73 26.84 5.28
C ALA A 282 15.39 27.90 6.33
N PHE A 283 14.28 27.74 7.05
CA PHE A 283 13.86 28.66 8.09
C PHE A 283 14.86 28.74 9.24
N ARG A 284 15.40 27.60 9.72
CA ARG A 284 16.44 27.55 10.76
C ARG A 284 17.68 28.38 10.36
N VAL A 285 18.15 28.22 9.12
CA VAL A 285 19.30 28.99 8.60
C VAL A 285 19.00 30.48 8.51
N LEU A 286 17.78 30.83 8.08
CA LEU A 286 17.35 32.23 8.02
C LEU A 286 17.24 32.85 9.41
N ALA A 287 16.63 32.16 10.38
CA ALA A 287 16.42 32.64 11.76
C ALA A 287 17.73 33.00 12.48
N ILE A 288 18.80 32.22 12.23
CA ILE A 288 20.13 32.51 12.79
C ILE A 288 20.73 33.79 12.20
N ARG A 289 20.42 34.11 10.92
CA ARG A 289 20.98 35.26 10.19
C ARG A 289 20.17 36.53 10.32
N GLU A 290 18.85 36.39 10.38
CA GLU A 290 17.90 37.51 10.48
C GLU A 290 17.22 37.48 11.85
N GLN A 291 17.61 38.40 12.70
CA GLN A 291 17.16 38.47 14.09
C GLN A 291 15.83 39.23 14.24
N ASP A 292 15.39 39.95 13.23
CA ASP A 292 14.10 40.63 13.22
C ASP A 292 13.02 39.64 12.73
N PRO A 293 12.06 39.26 13.58
CA PRO A 293 11.05 38.27 13.22
C PRO A 293 10.16 38.67 12.04
N GLU A 294 9.85 39.96 11.85
CA GLU A 294 9.05 40.45 10.72
C GLU A 294 9.80 40.28 9.39
N ARG A 295 11.10 40.65 9.38
CA ARG A 295 11.95 40.48 8.22
C ARG A 295 12.20 39.02 7.89
N LEU A 296 12.40 38.22 8.93
CA LEU A 296 12.55 36.76 8.79
C LEU A 296 11.32 36.15 8.13
N MET A 297 10.13 36.48 8.61
CA MET A 297 8.88 35.94 8.11
C MET A 297 8.62 36.35 6.67
N ARG A 298 8.91 37.62 6.32
CA ARG A 298 8.83 38.12 4.94
C ARG A 298 9.77 37.34 4.00
N LYS A 299 11.04 37.16 4.39
CA LYS A 299 12.00 36.38 3.59
C LYS A 299 11.58 34.93 3.42
N ALA A 300 11.05 34.30 4.47
CA ALA A 300 10.49 32.96 4.38
C ALA A 300 9.33 32.89 3.37
N ASN A 301 8.42 33.89 3.41
CA ASN A 301 7.33 33.99 2.44
C ASN A 301 7.81 34.17 1.00
N GLU A 302 8.78 35.06 0.76
CA GLU A 302 9.40 35.27 -0.56
C GLU A 302 9.96 33.96 -1.13
N ILE A 303 10.69 33.18 -0.32
CA ILE A 303 11.26 31.89 -0.74
C ILE A 303 10.16 30.90 -1.10
N VAL A 304 9.12 30.79 -0.28
CA VAL A 304 8.02 29.85 -0.51
C VAL A 304 7.22 30.25 -1.76
N CYS A 305 6.86 31.54 -1.90
CA CYS A 305 6.14 32.02 -3.07
C CYS A 305 6.92 31.80 -4.38
N ALA A 306 8.26 32.02 -4.37
CA ALA A 306 9.12 31.82 -5.53
C ALA A 306 9.29 30.34 -5.92
N GLN A 307 9.10 29.42 -5.00
CA GLN A 307 9.40 28.01 -5.15
C GLN A 307 8.18 27.08 -4.93
N SER A 308 6.98 27.67 -4.77
CA SER A 308 5.76 26.90 -4.49
C SER A 308 5.48 25.90 -5.60
N CYS A 309 5.48 24.62 -5.24
CA CYS A 309 5.02 23.53 -6.09
C CYS A 309 3.52 23.29 -5.83
N ARG A 310 2.70 23.39 -6.88
CA ARG A 310 1.27 23.01 -6.83
C ARG A 310 0.42 23.79 -5.81
N GLY A 311 0.79 25.04 -5.46
CA GLY A 311 0.01 25.88 -4.55
C GLY A 311 0.11 25.47 -3.08
N MET A 312 1.14 24.78 -2.67
CA MET A 312 1.40 24.45 -1.26
C MET A 312 1.75 25.71 -0.47
N PHE A 313 1.22 25.81 0.74
CA PHE A 313 1.45 26.90 1.68
C PHE A 313 1.73 26.33 3.08
N VAL A 314 2.17 27.20 3.99
CA VAL A 314 2.50 26.84 5.37
C VAL A 314 1.79 27.79 6.32
N THR A 315 1.02 27.24 7.28
CA THR A 315 0.64 28.00 8.47
C THR A 315 1.81 27.99 9.43
N LEU A 316 2.18 29.13 9.99
CA LEU A 316 3.39 29.26 10.78
C LEU A 316 3.22 30.22 11.94
N LEU A 317 3.70 29.83 13.09
CA LEU A 317 3.91 30.71 14.24
C LEU A 317 5.37 30.64 14.64
N TYR A 318 6.03 31.81 14.70
CA TYR A 318 7.40 31.93 15.17
C TYR A 318 7.45 32.85 16.40
N MET A 319 8.11 32.39 17.43
CA MET A 319 8.22 33.10 18.71
C MET A 319 9.67 33.15 19.16
N VAL A 320 10.10 34.30 19.66
CA VAL A 320 11.42 34.50 20.24
C VAL A 320 11.26 34.78 21.74
N LEU A 321 11.85 33.91 22.57
CA LEU A 321 11.88 34.05 24.02
C LEU A 321 13.26 34.53 24.48
N LYS A 322 13.29 35.51 25.42
CA LYS A 322 14.48 35.88 26.16
C LYS A 322 14.58 35.10 27.45
N LYS A 323 15.76 34.51 27.69
CA LYS A 323 16.04 33.60 28.82
C LYS A 323 15.89 34.24 30.20
N ASN A 324 16.21 35.51 30.36
CA ASN A 324 16.41 36.11 31.69
C ASN A 324 15.26 37.01 32.16
N CYS A 325 14.31 37.33 31.28
CA CYS A 325 13.26 38.32 31.63
C CYS A 325 11.86 37.87 31.17
N GLY A 326 11.71 36.70 30.58
CA GLY A 326 10.42 36.23 30.10
C GLY A 326 9.82 37.02 28.92
N ASP A 327 10.60 37.97 28.34
CA ASP A 327 10.12 38.74 27.19
C ASP A 327 9.94 37.83 25.97
N VAL A 328 8.81 37.96 25.32
CA VAL A 328 8.38 37.19 24.16
C VAL A 328 8.01 38.13 23.04
N VAL A 329 8.57 37.88 21.84
CA VAL A 329 8.11 38.51 20.61
C VAL A 329 7.67 37.41 19.67
N TYR A 330 6.50 37.53 19.05
CA TYR A 330 5.99 36.52 18.14
C TYR A 330 5.40 37.11 16.86
N VAL A 331 5.38 36.32 15.81
CA VAL A 331 4.78 36.59 14.49
C VAL A 331 3.91 35.38 14.11
N ASN A 332 2.72 35.63 13.61
CA ASN A 332 1.78 34.58 13.18
C ASN A 332 1.45 34.74 11.68
N ALA A 333 1.61 33.69 10.93
CA ALA A 333 1.28 33.58 9.51
C ALA A 333 0.18 32.51 9.30
N GLY A 334 -1.05 32.84 9.71
CA GLY A 334 -2.23 32.01 9.51
C GLY A 334 -2.29 30.75 10.37
N HIS A 335 -1.47 30.64 11.41
CA HIS A 335 -1.47 29.51 12.34
C HIS A 335 -2.41 29.77 13.52
N LEU A 336 -2.71 28.71 14.30
CA LEU A 336 -3.50 28.86 15.52
C LEU A 336 -2.81 29.82 16.50
N PRO A 337 -3.57 30.70 17.18
CA PRO A 337 -3.00 31.63 18.15
C PRO A 337 -2.51 30.88 19.38
N PRO A 338 -1.39 31.31 20.01
CA PRO A 338 -0.88 30.70 21.22
C PRO A 338 -1.83 30.94 22.42
N ILE A 339 -1.85 29.98 23.33
CA ILE A 339 -2.51 30.11 24.62
C ILE A 339 -1.47 30.37 25.68
N ILE A 340 -1.68 31.40 26.49
CA ILE A 340 -0.92 31.62 27.70
C ILE A 340 -1.76 31.16 28.88
N TRP A 341 -1.11 30.39 29.72
CA TRP A 341 -1.67 30.02 31.00
C TRP A 341 -0.87 30.63 32.13
N ASN A 342 -1.55 31.48 32.94
CA ASN A 342 -0.94 32.08 34.10
C ASN A 342 -1.10 31.11 35.27
N GLY A 343 -0.01 30.43 35.62
CA GLY A 343 0.03 29.40 36.66
C GLY A 343 -0.44 29.89 38.03
N PRO A 344 0.08 31.02 38.53
CA PRO A 344 -0.30 31.55 39.86
C PRO A 344 -1.76 31.97 39.97
N GLU A 345 -2.36 32.49 38.89
CA GLU A 345 -3.72 32.98 38.88
C GLU A 345 -4.76 31.99 38.34
N GLY A 346 -4.31 30.87 37.74
CA GLY A 346 -5.17 29.87 37.11
C GLY A 346 -5.96 30.40 35.90
N ARG A 347 -5.49 31.51 35.30
CA ARG A 347 -6.14 32.16 34.15
C ARG A 347 -5.39 31.81 32.87
N TYR A 348 -6.14 31.75 31.79
CA TYR A 348 -5.60 31.61 30.45
C TYR A 348 -6.03 32.74 29.53
N ALA A 349 -5.23 33.08 28.57
CA ALA A 349 -5.51 34.06 27.54
C ALA A 349 -5.05 33.57 26.18
N THR A 350 -5.89 33.71 25.17
CA THR A 350 -5.53 33.45 23.79
C THR A 350 -5.03 34.75 23.15
N LEU A 351 -3.83 34.72 22.58
CA LEU A 351 -3.27 35.89 21.91
C LEU A 351 -3.85 36.02 20.48
N ARG A 352 -4.98 36.75 20.41
CA ARG A 352 -5.68 37.01 19.14
C ARG A 352 -5.30 38.38 18.57
N GLY A 353 -5.41 38.52 17.26
CA GLY A 353 -5.50 39.82 16.59
C GLY A 353 -4.28 40.34 15.85
N ILE A 354 -3.13 39.61 15.88
CA ILE A 354 -1.94 40.01 15.11
C ILE A 354 -1.49 38.83 14.28
N GLY A 355 -1.45 39.00 12.97
CA GLY A 355 -1.02 37.95 12.04
C GLY A 355 -1.25 38.33 10.58
N GLY A 356 -0.83 37.45 9.70
CA GLY A 356 -1.03 37.52 8.26
C GLY A 356 -1.54 36.21 7.69
N PRO A 357 -1.77 36.13 6.37
CA PRO A 357 -2.14 34.87 5.72
C PRO A 357 -1.00 33.86 5.83
N PRO A 358 -1.28 32.56 5.61
CA PRO A 358 -0.24 31.55 5.53
C PRO A 358 0.89 31.90 4.55
N ILE A 359 2.09 31.44 4.86
CA ILE A 359 3.27 31.64 4.01
C ILE A 359 3.11 30.91 2.68
N GLY A 360 3.41 31.60 1.57
CA GLY A 360 3.34 31.04 0.22
C GLY A 360 2.04 31.34 -0.52
N ILE A 361 1.08 32.07 0.07
CA ILE A 361 -0.20 32.44 -0.57
C ILE A 361 -0.10 33.82 -1.23
N VAL A 362 0.34 34.84 -0.48
CA VAL A 362 0.37 36.23 -0.93
C VAL A 362 1.83 36.68 -1.01
N PRO A 363 2.36 37.03 -2.18
CA PRO A 363 3.68 37.64 -2.31
C PRO A 363 3.76 38.97 -1.58
N ASP A 364 4.96 39.36 -1.15
CA ASP A 364 5.27 40.67 -0.52
C ASP A 364 4.42 40.98 0.75
N GLN A 365 3.91 39.96 1.41
CA GLN A 365 3.09 40.10 2.61
C GLN A 365 3.93 40.60 3.79
N HIS A 366 3.37 41.57 4.53
CA HIS A 366 3.91 42.02 5.80
C HIS A 366 3.27 41.26 6.96
N TYR A 367 4.12 40.81 7.88
CA TYR A 367 3.71 40.04 9.08
C TYR A 367 4.08 40.82 10.33
N PRO A 368 3.12 41.51 10.97
CA PRO A 368 3.41 42.33 12.15
C PRO A 368 3.79 41.46 13.36
N CYS A 369 4.72 41.97 14.17
CA CYS A 369 5.10 41.39 15.44
C CYS A 369 4.17 41.84 16.59
N ALA A 370 4.01 40.95 17.57
CA ALA A 370 3.50 41.30 18.88
C ALA A 370 4.49 40.93 19.97
N GLY A 371 4.49 41.71 21.05
CA GLY A 371 5.33 41.48 22.23
C GLY A 371 4.49 41.29 23.49
N MET A 372 5.03 40.50 24.40
CA MET A 372 4.49 40.28 25.74
C MET A 372 5.62 39.86 26.70
N SER A 373 5.36 39.87 28.00
CA SER A 373 6.27 39.33 29.01
C SER A 373 5.56 38.25 29.83
N LEU A 374 6.26 37.13 30.02
CA LEU A 374 5.85 36.03 30.92
C LEU A 374 6.30 36.34 32.34
N ASN A 375 5.46 36.06 33.30
CA ASN A 375 5.84 36.03 34.71
C ASN A 375 6.34 34.62 35.08
N PRO A 376 7.15 34.48 36.11
CA PRO A 376 7.50 33.15 36.62
C PRO A 376 6.26 32.32 36.94
N GLY A 377 6.23 31.08 36.42
CA GLY A 377 5.09 30.17 36.51
C GLY A 377 4.11 30.25 35.34
N ASP A 378 4.26 31.22 34.43
CA ASP A 378 3.48 31.26 33.21
C ASP A 378 3.97 30.20 32.18
N CYS A 379 3.03 29.66 31.43
CA CYS A 379 3.27 28.70 30.38
C CYS A 379 2.58 29.13 29.10
N ILE A 380 3.25 28.91 27.96
CA ILE A 380 2.69 29.07 26.62
C ILE A 380 2.44 27.71 26.02
N LEU A 381 1.27 27.54 25.42
CA LEU A 381 0.90 26.37 24.62
C LEU A 381 0.72 26.80 23.17
N LEU A 382 1.41 26.11 22.28
CA LEU A 382 1.30 26.19 20.83
C LEU A 382 0.78 24.83 20.33
N SER A 383 -0.14 24.84 19.39
CA SER A 383 -0.65 23.58 18.81
C SER A 383 -1.07 23.78 17.37
N THR A 384 -1.04 22.69 16.59
CA THR A 384 -1.71 22.61 15.29
C THR A 384 -3.18 22.31 15.45
N ASP A 385 -3.95 22.47 14.38
CA ASP A 385 -5.41 22.28 14.38
C ASP A 385 -5.83 20.83 14.64
N GLY A 386 -5.00 19.84 14.29
CA GLY A 386 -5.27 18.44 14.57
C GLY A 386 -5.56 18.14 16.05
N LEU A 387 -5.00 18.92 16.99
CA LEU A 387 -5.30 18.77 18.41
C LEU A 387 -6.76 19.15 18.74
N ILE A 388 -7.20 20.31 18.26
CA ILE A 388 -8.54 20.84 18.56
C ILE A 388 -9.63 20.20 17.70
N GLU A 389 -9.27 19.74 16.50
CA GLU A 389 -10.17 19.12 15.54
C GLU A 389 -10.24 17.58 15.67
N ALA A 390 -9.48 17.00 16.60
CA ALA A 390 -9.56 15.57 16.90
C ALA A 390 -11.00 15.16 17.25
N LYS A 391 -11.49 14.06 16.67
CA LYS A 391 -12.87 13.61 16.76
C LYS A 391 -13.01 12.33 17.58
N ASN A 392 -14.13 12.25 18.31
CA ASN A 392 -14.57 11.01 18.95
C ASN A 392 -15.52 10.21 18.02
N ASP A 393 -16.04 9.09 18.52
CA ASP A 393 -16.98 8.20 17.83
C ASP A 393 -18.32 8.87 17.48
N LYS A 394 -18.67 9.97 18.18
CA LYS A 394 -19.87 10.77 17.91
C LYS A 394 -19.64 11.92 16.94
N GLY A 395 -18.39 12.09 16.47
CA GLY A 395 -18.00 13.19 15.60
C GLY A 395 -17.86 14.55 16.32
N GLU A 396 -17.85 14.56 17.65
CA GLU A 396 -17.57 15.77 18.42
C GLU A 396 -16.08 16.11 18.34
N LEU A 397 -15.75 17.41 18.35
CA LEU A 397 -14.36 17.87 18.37
C LEU A 397 -13.81 17.92 19.79
N PHE A 398 -12.50 17.69 19.96
CA PHE A 398 -11.81 17.84 21.25
C PHE A 398 -11.94 19.27 21.78
N GLY A 399 -11.64 20.26 20.96
CA GLY A 399 -11.90 21.67 21.19
C GLY A 399 -11.04 22.32 22.29
N TRP A 400 -11.12 23.64 22.33
CA TRP A 400 -10.36 24.46 23.29
C TRP A 400 -10.74 24.24 24.74
N GLU A 401 -12.04 24.06 25.04
CA GLU A 401 -12.57 23.94 26.42
C GLU A 401 -11.92 22.76 27.18
N ARG A 402 -11.63 21.63 26.49
CA ARG A 402 -10.98 20.50 27.12
C ARG A 402 -9.49 20.76 27.35
N ILE A 403 -8.83 21.48 26.46
CA ILE A 403 -7.43 21.90 26.64
C ILE A 403 -7.31 22.81 27.85
N GLU A 404 -8.18 23.84 27.96
CA GLU A 404 -8.26 24.78 29.07
C GLU A 404 -8.50 24.05 30.39
N SER A 405 -9.42 23.08 30.40
CA SER A 405 -9.66 22.23 31.57
C SER A 405 -8.43 21.44 32.00
N CYS A 406 -7.68 20.89 31.04
CA CYS A 406 -6.43 20.17 31.31
C CYS A 406 -5.33 21.08 31.88
N LEU A 407 -5.24 22.33 31.41
CA LEU A 407 -4.29 23.33 31.93
C LEU A 407 -4.65 23.78 33.33
N SER A 408 -5.94 23.96 33.63
CA SER A 408 -6.42 24.41 34.91
C SER A 408 -6.41 23.35 36.02
N ALA A 409 -6.34 22.08 35.68
CA ALA A 409 -6.49 20.94 36.59
C ALA A 409 -5.25 20.56 37.40
N GLY A 410 -4.11 21.28 37.27
CA GLY A 410 -2.86 20.90 37.94
C GLY A 410 -1.82 22.00 38.02
N ASP A 411 -0.59 21.63 38.31
CA ASP A 411 0.55 22.51 38.34
C ASP A 411 0.94 23.07 36.95
N SER A 412 1.79 24.09 36.92
CA SER A 412 2.27 24.76 35.72
C SER A 412 3.48 24.07 35.10
N GLU A 413 3.84 22.86 35.57
CA GLU A 413 4.92 22.11 34.97
C GLU A 413 4.54 21.65 33.54
N VAL A 414 5.37 22.01 32.56
CA VAL A 414 5.08 21.78 31.13
C VAL A 414 4.95 20.30 30.78
N GLU A 415 5.71 19.42 31.42
CA GLU A 415 5.67 17.97 31.18
C GLU A 415 4.37 17.36 31.75
N SER A 416 3.97 17.79 32.94
CA SER A 416 2.70 17.41 33.56
C SER A 416 1.51 17.90 32.73
N ALA A 417 1.53 19.14 32.24
CA ALA A 417 0.50 19.71 31.37
C ALA A 417 0.38 18.94 30.02
N LYS A 418 1.51 18.65 29.39
CA LYS A 418 1.53 17.79 28.16
C LYS A 418 0.88 16.44 28.44
N SER A 419 1.28 15.78 29.52
CA SER A 419 0.77 14.46 29.88
C SER A 419 -0.74 14.46 30.12
N ARG A 420 -1.28 15.50 30.80
CA ARG A 420 -2.73 15.66 31.02
C ARG A 420 -3.48 15.85 29.71
N ILE A 421 -2.97 16.70 28.80
CA ILE A 421 -3.60 16.95 27.49
C ILE A 421 -3.57 15.68 26.65
N SER A 422 -2.42 15.00 26.55
CA SER A 422 -2.28 13.77 25.76
C SER A 422 -3.18 12.64 26.30
N PHE A 423 -3.28 12.50 27.62
CA PHE A 423 -4.18 11.53 28.24
C PHE A 423 -5.65 11.85 27.97
N ALA A 424 -6.07 13.11 28.17
CA ALA A 424 -7.44 13.53 27.89
C ALA A 424 -7.82 13.34 26.42
N LEU A 425 -6.89 13.66 25.51
CA LEU A 425 -7.05 13.43 24.08
C LEU A 425 -7.25 11.94 23.74
N SER A 426 -6.38 11.08 24.27
CA SER A 426 -6.48 9.63 24.02
C SER A 426 -7.78 9.03 24.54
N GLN A 427 -8.26 9.48 25.72
CA GLN A 427 -9.55 9.06 26.28
C GLN A 427 -10.74 9.56 25.45
N PHE A 428 -10.63 10.78 24.88
CA PHE A 428 -11.70 11.36 24.09
C PHE A 428 -11.82 10.73 22.69
N VAL A 429 -10.69 10.50 22.02
CA VAL A 429 -10.65 9.93 20.66
C VAL A 429 -10.98 8.42 20.67
N GLY A 430 -10.56 7.69 21.71
CA GLY A 430 -10.76 6.25 21.79
C GLY A 430 -10.13 5.51 20.60
N GLU A 431 -10.92 4.72 19.88
CA GLU A 431 -10.48 3.95 18.71
C GLU A 431 -10.71 4.69 17.36
N CYS A 432 -11.15 5.94 17.38
CA CYS A 432 -11.38 6.71 16.15
C CYS A 432 -10.06 6.98 15.42
N PRO A 433 -10.03 6.79 14.08
CA PRO A 433 -8.85 7.12 13.30
C PRO A 433 -8.52 8.61 13.40
N GLN A 434 -7.24 8.92 13.60
CA GLN A 434 -6.75 10.29 13.60
C GLN A 434 -6.92 10.91 12.21
N ALA A 435 -7.54 12.10 12.17
CA ALA A 435 -7.86 12.79 10.92
C ALA A 435 -6.73 13.70 10.43
N ASP A 436 -5.97 14.32 11.34
CA ASP A 436 -4.86 15.22 11.03
C ASP A 436 -3.68 15.05 11.99
N ASP A 437 -2.52 15.59 11.60
CA ASP A 437 -1.32 15.57 12.44
C ASP A 437 -1.57 16.35 13.73
N ILE A 438 -1.04 15.86 14.84
CA ILE A 438 -1.18 16.49 16.15
C ILE A 438 0.17 16.93 16.64
N THR A 439 0.36 18.23 16.75
CA THR A 439 1.58 18.83 17.29
C THR A 439 1.23 19.75 18.45
N LEU A 440 1.93 19.58 19.54
CA LEU A 440 1.78 20.36 20.78
C LEU A 440 3.16 20.75 21.27
N VAL A 441 3.37 22.05 21.53
CA VAL A 441 4.61 22.59 22.12
C VAL A 441 4.24 23.43 23.32
N LEU A 442 4.90 23.18 24.44
CA LEU A 442 4.77 23.90 25.69
C LEU A 442 6.10 24.56 26.06
N ALA A 443 6.02 25.81 26.49
CA ALA A 443 7.16 26.57 27.01
C ALA A 443 6.76 27.23 28.34
N GLY A 444 7.44 26.89 29.42
CA GLY A 444 7.24 27.45 30.76
C GLY A 444 8.40 28.38 31.15
N PHE A 445 8.07 29.46 31.87
CA PHE A 445 9.04 30.37 32.45
C PHE A 445 9.09 30.16 33.97
N GLU A 446 10.28 29.87 34.51
CA GLU A 446 10.50 29.62 35.92
C GLU A 446 11.33 30.74 36.56
N GLU A 447 11.08 30.97 37.86
CA GLU A 447 11.90 31.86 38.66
C GLU A 447 13.26 31.22 38.89
N LYS A 448 14.32 32.03 38.87
CA LYS A 448 15.69 31.55 39.17
C LYS A 448 15.83 31.16 40.64
#